data_abc7b4f12cc3e046dde4c408b0498862
#
_entry.id   abc7b4f12cc3e046dde4c408b0498862
#
_cell.length_a   1.000
_cell.length_b   1.000
_cell.length_c   1.000
_cell.angle_alpha   90.00
_cell.angle_beta   90.00
_cell.angle_gamma   90.00
#
_symmetry.space_group_name_H-M   'P 1'
#
loop_
_entity.id
_entity.type
_entity.pdbx_description
1 polymer ?
#
loop_
_entity_poly.entity_id
_entity_poly.type
_entity_poly.pdbx_seq_one_letter_code
_entity_poly.pdbx_strand_id
1 'polypeptide(L)'
;MAFACLHIPDFLVQAVVRSEPALRGRALALVEGTPPLCRVVAASEAAIAAGIELGMAKAQAEQFRGVEIRRRSLEQERNAHAALLDLGGSFSPRLEDTAPDAILLDLAGLDALFGGAETVARQLAQGALGLGLAARVAVAANPEAALHAARAPISGFGFDPDRTTGVQQPDLSGRGFPGVTVIPAGQEAAHLGPLPIGVLGPSAEALETLDRWGVRTCAALAALPVLDLSERLGPEGVRLHEWARGAGRRSLLLAEPALCFEEELTLDYEVAELEPLAFLLSRLLEALCARLAARSLAASALRLRLQLAPMESGQAPGGYEKCLSLPVPLRNSKLLLNLLRLQLQADPPPAPIRAIFLAADPARPRVTQGGFFLPSGPDPETLELTLARLAHLVGESRVGSPQLMDTHRPEAFRMRRFVPGGQAPDRSSQAAPAAREHRSFAAGCKYSPHPSGFRIFRPALPARVEMRAGRPAIVYFHGLRGEVLAASGPWRTSGDWWGKDSWQQDEWDLEIRFAFSGSRRTANPSLQPLQLQQRGPQRGLYRFSYDEIRRVWLVRGVYD
;
A
#
# COMPACT_ATOMS: atom_id res chain seq x y z
N MET A 1 4.26 -29.09 25.46
CA MET A 1 4.14 -28.46 24.13
C MET A 1 2.68 -28.18 23.92
N ALA A 2 2.32 -27.03 23.36
CA ALA A 2 0.94 -26.66 23.06
C ALA A 2 0.86 -26.25 21.59
N PHE A 3 -0.24 -26.61 20.95
CA PHE A 3 -0.52 -26.26 19.56
C PHE A 3 -1.82 -25.46 19.50
N ALA A 4 -1.86 -24.43 18.70
CA ALA A 4 -3.08 -23.66 18.43
C ALA A 4 -3.57 -23.97 17.01
N CYS A 5 -4.85 -24.20 16.86
CA CYS A 5 -5.54 -24.20 15.58
C CYS A 5 -6.37 -22.93 15.45
N LEU A 6 -6.22 -22.26 14.33
CA LEU A 6 -7.06 -21.14 13.91
C LEU A 6 -7.93 -21.64 12.74
N HIS A 7 -9.23 -21.70 12.93
CA HIS A 7 -10.20 -22.19 11.94
C HIS A 7 -11.24 -21.12 11.66
N ILE A 8 -11.55 -20.91 10.40
CA ILE A 8 -12.58 -19.96 9.94
C ILE A 8 -13.83 -20.75 9.54
N PRO A 9 -14.90 -20.75 10.34
CA PRO A 9 -16.15 -21.40 9.95
C PRO A 9 -16.77 -20.67 8.75
N ASP A 10 -17.53 -21.40 7.94
CA ASP A 10 -18.17 -20.85 6.73
C ASP A 10 -17.22 -20.02 5.86
N PHE A 11 -16.00 -20.53 5.67
CA PHE A 11 -14.87 -19.81 5.05
C PHE A 11 -15.24 -19.14 3.75
N LEU A 12 -15.98 -19.81 2.86
CA LEU A 12 -16.39 -19.26 1.57
C LEU A 12 -17.23 -17.99 1.73
N VAL A 13 -18.19 -18.02 2.68
CA VAL A 13 -19.04 -16.87 3.01
C VAL A 13 -18.20 -15.74 3.60
N GLN A 14 -17.31 -16.06 4.55
CA GLN A 14 -16.48 -15.07 5.21
C GLN A 14 -15.46 -14.42 4.26
N ALA A 15 -14.93 -15.16 3.28
CA ALA A 15 -14.05 -14.59 2.23
C ALA A 15 -14.77 -13.50 1.41
N VAL A 16 -16.04 -13.72 1.06
CA VAL A 16 -16.85 -12.71 0.38
C VAL A 16 -17.17 -11.53 1.31
N VAL A 17 -17.59 -11.79 2.56
CA VAL A 17 -17.90 -10.73 3.53
C VAL A 17 -16.67 -9.89 3.88
N ARG A 18 -15.46 -10.48 3.92
CA ARG A 18 -14.20 -9.74 4.07
C ARG A 18 -14.01 -8.74 2.92
N SER A 19 -14.27 -9.16 1.70
CA SER A 19 -14.20 -8.29 0.51
C SER A 19 -15.37 -7.32 0.42
N GLU A 20 -16.56 -7.70 0.89
CA GLU A 20 -17.80 -6.91 0.88
C GLU A 20 -18.39 -6.74 2.29
N PRO A 21 -17.82 -5.89 3.16
CA PRO A 21 -18.28 -5.74 4.54
C PRO A 21 -19.75 -5.32 4.70
N ALA A 22 -20.35 -4.71 3.66
CA ALA A 22 -21.77 -4.36 3.62
C ALA A 22 -22.71 -5.60 3.63
N LEU A 23 -22.19 -6.79 3.32
CA LEU A 23 -22.94 -8.06 3.37
C LEU A 23 -22.91 -8.70 4.76
N ARG A 24 -22.18 -8.14 5.71
CA ARG A 24 -22.11 -8.67 7.08
C ARG A 24 -23.50 -8.68 7.71
N GLY A 25 -23.89 -9.84 8.25
CA GLY A 25 -25.20 -10.04 8.87
C GLY A 25 -26.38 -10.17 7.90
N ARG A 26 -26.15 -10.08 6.59
CA ARG A 26 -27.19 -10.34 5.59
C ARG A 26 -27.30 -11.82 5.26
N ALA A 27 -28.46 -12.23 4.78
CA ALA A 27 -28.65 -13.56 4.21
C ALA A 27 -27.90 -13.63 2.88
N LEU A 28 -26.80 -14.40 2.82
CA LEU A 28 -25.90 -14.52 1.67
C LEU A 28 -25.82 -15.96 1.21
N ALA A 29 -26.03 -16.21 -0.08
CA ALA A 29 -25.83 -17.50 -0.73
C ALA A 29 -24.77 -17.38 -1.83
N LEU A 30 -23.84 -18.33 -1.86
CA LEU A 30 -22.79 -18.38 -2.88
C LEU A 30 -23.12 -19.46 -3.89
N VAL A 31 -23.04 -19.11 -5.17
CA VAL A 31 -23.32 -20.02 -6.28
C VAL A 31 -22.08 -20.29 -7.12
N GLU A 32 -21.94 -21.52 -7.58
CA GLU A 32 -20.88 -21.96 -8.50
C GLU A 32 -21.47 -22.67 -9.72
N GLY A 33 -20.74 -22.65 -10.83
CA GLY A 33 -21.12 -23.27 -12.09
C GLY A 33 -21.37 -22.26 -13.21
N THR A 34 -21.72 -22.77 -14.39
CA THR A 34 -22.09 -21.98 -15.57
C THR A 34 -23.60 -21.97 -15.75
N PRO A 35 -24.20 -20.79 -16.06
CA PRO A 35 -25.63 -20.74 -16.35
C PRO A 35 -26.03 -21.72 -17.47
N PRO A 36 -27.15 -22.46 -17.36
CA PRO A 36 -28.16 -22.39 -16.28
C PRO A 36 -27.89 -23.31 -15.06
N LEU A 37 -26.76 -24.04 -15.02
CA LEU A 37 -26.47 -25.09 -14.03
C LEU A 37 -25.81 -24.57 -12.75
N CYS A 38 -25.94 -23.28 -12.45
CA CYS A 38 -25.41 -22.72 -11.19
C CYS A 38 -26.15 -23.27 -9.98
N ARG A 39 -25.39 -23.72 -8.96
CA ARG A 39 -25.92 -24.25 -7.69
C ARG A 39 -25.33 -23.54 -6.48
N VAL A 40 -26.09 -23.52 -5.40
CA VAL A 40 -25.64 -23.00 -4.10
C VAL A 40 -24.58 -23.93 -3.53
N VAL A 41 -23.38 -23.42 -3.28
CA VAL A 41 -22.25 -24.16 -2.69
C VAL A 41 -21.97 -23.78 -1.25
N ALA A 42 -22.38 -22.58 -0.84
CA ALA A 42 -22.30 -22.13 0.56
C ALA A 42 -23.40 -21.09 0.83
N ALA A 43 -23.84 -21.03 2.09
CA ALA A 43 -24.84 -20.07 2.52
C ALA A 43 -24.58 -19.65 3.97
N SER A 44 -24.85 -18.35 4.30
CA SER A 44 -24.79 -17.87 5.67
C SER A 44 -25.91 -18.47 6.52
N GLU A 45 -25.75 -18.48 7.86
CA GLU A 45 -26.80 -18.93 8.77
C GLU A 45 -28.14 -18.24 8.50
N ALA A 46 -28.11 -16.92 8.24
CA ALA A 46 -29.31 -16.15 7.91
C ALA A 46 -29.97 -16.61 6.59
N ALA A 47 -29.19 -17.04 5.60
CA ALA A 47 -29.74 -17.58 4.35
C ALA A 47 -30.30 -18.99 4.54
N ILE A 48 -29.66 -19.83 5.33
CA ILE A 48 -30.16 -21.17 5.71
C ILE A 48 -31.47 -21.02 6.48
N ALA A 49 -31.54 -20.10 7.45
CA ALA A 49 -32.75 -19.80 8.19
C ALA A 49 -33.88 -19.26 7.30
N ALA A 50 -33.55 -18.59 6.18
CA ALA A 50 -34.50 -18.15 5.18
C ALA A 50 -34.97 -19.27 4.23
N GLY A 51 -34.42 -20.49 4.32
CA GLY A 51 -34.81 -21.66 3.54
C GLY A 51 -33.89 -21.99 2.36
N ILE A 52 -32.69 -21.40 2.30
CA ILE A 52 -31.67 -21.76 1.30
C ILE A 52 -31.01 -23.09 1.70
N GLU A 53 -30.95 -24.00 0.76
CA GLU A 53 -30.29 -25.30 0.92
C GLU A 53 -29.06 -25.43 0.00
N LEU A 54 -28.03 -26.11 0.46
CA LEU A 54 -26.87 -26.43 -0.38
C LEU A 54 -27.29 -27.34 -1.54
N GLY A 55 -26.75 -27.07 -2.72
CA GLY A 55 -27.12 -27.77 -3.96
C GLY A 55 -28.35 -27.21 -4.68
N MET A 56 -29.11 -26.29 -4.05
CA MET A 56 -30.25 -25.61 -4.67
C MET A 56 -29.83 -24.87 -5.94
N ALA A 57 -30.66 -24.90 -6.98
CA ALA A 57 -30.38 -24.14 -8.20
C ALA A 57 -30.48 -22.62 -7.94
N LYS A 58 -29.63 -21.85 -8.62
CA LYS A 58 -29.62 -20.37 -8.51
C LYS A 58 -31.01 -19.77 -8.72
N ALA A 59 -31.75 -20.22 -9.74
CA ALA A 59 -33.09 -19.72 -10.03
C ALA A 59 -34.11 -20.00 -8.91
N GLN A 60 -33.91 -21.06 -8.13
CA GLN A 60 -34.72 -21.33 -6.94
C GLN A 60 -34.31 -20.41 -5.79
N ALA A 61 -33.00 -20.24 -5.56
CA ALA A 61 -32.48 -19.34 -4.53
C ALA A 61 -32.91 -17.87 -4.74
N GLU A 62 -33.01 -17.41 -5.99
CA GLU A 62 -33.48 -16.06 -6.36
C GLU A 62 -34.95 -15.78 -5.98
N GLN A 63 -35.75 -16.82 -5.70
CA GLN A 63 -37.15 -16.65 -5.26
C GLN A 63 -37.25 -16.23 -3.78
N PHE A 64 -36.20 -16.41 -2.99
CA PHE A 64 -36.17 -16.05 -1.58
C PHE A 64 -35.88 -14.54 -1.43
N ARG A 65 -36.87 -13.77 -0.95
CA ARG A 65 -36.71 -12.35 -0.75
C ARG A 65 -35.69 -12.03 0.35
N GLY A 66 -34.81 -11.08 0.09
CA GLY A 66 -33.83 -10.61 1.09
C GLY A 66 -32.56 -11.46 1.16
N VAL A 67 -32.42 -12.46 0.30
CA VAL A 67 -31.18 -13.24 0.17
C VAL A 67 -30.33 -12.60 -0.94
N GLU A 68 -29.11 -12.25 -0.59
CA GLU A 68 -28.09 -11.78 -1.53
C GLU A 68 -27.40 -12.98 -2.16
N ILE A 69 -27.30 -12.99 -3.49
CA ILE A 69 -26.61 -14.06 -4.22
C ILE A 69 -25.33 -13.52 -4.82
N ARG A 70 -24.22 -14.20 -4.54
CA ARG A 70 -22.90 -13.89 -5.13
C ARG A 70 -22.31 -15.14 -5.79
N ARG A 71 -21.45 -14.92 -6.79
CA ARG A 71 -20.64 -16.00 -7.33
C ARG A 71 -19.51 -16.33 -6.36
N ARG A 72 -19.16 -17.60 -6.29
CA ARG A 72 -17.93 -18.05 -5.63
C ARG A 72 -16.72 -17.44 -6.33
N SER A 73 -15.78 -16.89 -5.58
CA SER A 73 -14.55 -16.28 -6.09
C SER A 73 -13.34 -16.91 -5.42
N LEU A 74 -12.55 -17.64 -6.22
CA LEU A 74 -11.30 -18.25 -5.76
C LEU A 74 -10.25 -17.21 -5.37
N GLU A 75 -10.32 -16.01 -5.95
CA GLU A 75 -9.44 -14.89 -5.61
C GLU A 75 -9.72 -14.41 -4.19
N GLN A 76 -10.99 -14.22 -3.84
CA GLN A 76 -11.38 -13.79 -2.49
C GLN A 76 -11.02 -14.86 -1.45
N GLU A 77 -11.16 -16.15 -1.78
CA GLU A 77 -10.72 -17.25 -0.92
C GLU A 77 -9.19 -17.23 -0.73
N ARG A 78 -8.42 -17.06 -1.80
CA ARG A 78 -6.95 -16.94 -1.71
C ARG A 78 -6.51 -15.74 -0.88
N ASN A 79 -7.16 -14.58 -1.07
CA ASN A 79 -6.88 -13.36 -0.30
C ASN A 79 -7.17 -13.57 1.20
N ALA A 80 -8.29 -14.23 1.54
CA ALA A 80 -8.65 -14.54 2.91
C ALA A 80 -7.68 -15.55 3.55
N HIS A 81 -7.30 -16.60 2.82
CA HIS A 81 -6.34 -17.60 3.28
C HIS A 81 -4.94 -16.99 3.48
N ALA A 82 -4.47 -16.14 2.55
CA ALA A 82 -3.20 -15.42 2.70
C ALA A 82 -3.19 -14.53 3.96
N ALA A 83 -4.31 -13.86 4.26
CA ALA A 83 -4.44 -13.08 5.49
C ALA A 83 -4.37 -13.95 6.75
N LEU A 84 -4.91 -15.17 6.71
CA LEU A 84 -4.82 -16.14 7.78
C LEU A 84 -3.37 -16.58 8.02
N LEU A 85 -2.62 -16.90 6.96
CA LEU A 85 -1.20 -17.25 7.02
C LEU A 85 -0.35 -16.09 7.53
N ASP A 86 -0.62 -14.85 7.11
CA ASP A 86 0.07 -13.66 7.61
C ASP A 86 -0.14 -13.49 9.12
N LEU A 87 -1.36 -13.68 9.59
CA LEU A 87 -1.67 -13.63 11.02
C LEU A 87 -0.92 -14.72 11.78
N GLY A 88 -1.02 -15.97 11.37
CA GLY A 88 -0.35 -17.10 12.02
C GLY A 88 1.16 -16.90 12.10
N GLY A 89 1.78 -16.52 10.99
CA GLY A 89 3.22 -16.27 10.93
C GLY A 89 3.70 -15.02 11.70
N SER A 90 2.81 -14.18 12.22
CA SER A 90 3.17 -13.10 13.15
C SER A 90 3.34 -13.59 14.59
N PHE A 91 2.75 -14.73 14.93
CA PHE A 91 2.87 -15.35 16.25
C PHE A 91 3.96 -16.42 16.28
N SER A 92 3.93 -17.35 15.33
CA SER A 92 4.87 -18.48 15.32
C SER A 92 5.51 -18.68 13.93
N PRO A 93 6.84 -18.85 13.86
CA PRO A 93 7.50 -19.28 12.62
C PRO A 93 7.21 -20.75 12.29
N ARG A 94 6.71 -21.54 13.26
CA ARG A 94 6.36 -22.95 13.10
C ARG A 94 4.87 -23.08 12.84
N LEU A 95 4.53 -22.84 11.59
CA LEU A 95 3.17 -22.81 11.05
C LEU A 95 2.97 -23.98 10.09
N GLU A 96 1.80 -24.61 10.14
CA GLU A 96 1.33 -25.54 9.12
C GLU A 96 0.11 -24.95 8.41
N ASP A 97 0.16 -24.94 7.09
CA ASP A 97 -0.98 -24.66 6.20
C ASP A 97 -1.79 -25.94 6.05
N THR A 98 -2.79 -26.11 6.92
CA THR A 98 -3.54 -27.36 7.03
C THR A 98 -4.66 -27.46 6.01
N ALA A 99 -5.39 -26.35 5.79
CA ALA A 99 -6.51 -26.26 4.86
C ALA A 99 -6.80 -24.78 4.54
N PRO A 100 -7.53 -24.46 3.46
CA PRO A 100 -7.88 -23.08 3.13
C PRO A 100 -8.54 -22.30 4.28
N ASP A 101 -9.26 -22.99 5.15
CA ASP A 101 -10.01 -22.46 6.29
C ASP A 101 -9.30 -22.65 7.64
N ALA A 102 -8.13 -23.31 7.68
CA ALA A 102 -7.49 -23.67 8.94
C ALA A 102 -5.96 -23.71 8.87
N ILE A 103 -5.32 -23.17 9.91
CA ILE A 103 -3.88 -23.24 10.12
C ILE A 103 -3.56 -23.76 11.52
N LEU A 104 -2.42 -24.44 11.66
CA LEU A 104 -1.89 -24.92 12.92
C LEU A 104 -0.58 -24.22 13.28
N LEU A 105 -0.41 -23.88 14.54
CA LEU A 105 0.74 -23.19 15.10
C LEU A 105 1.36 -24.00 16.24
N ASP A 106 2.67 -24.12 16.27
CA ASP A 106 3.39 -24.58 17.46
C ASP A 106 3.64 -23.38 18.39
N LEU A 107 3.15 -23.46 19.61
CA LEU A 107 3.28 -22.42 20.62
C LEU A 107 4.50 -22.58 21.52
N ALA A 108 5.37 -23.57 21.26
CA ALA A 108 6.55 -23.81 22.09
C ALA A 108 7.46 -22.56 22.15
N GLY A 109 7.74 -22.06 23.36
CA GLY A 109 8.60 -20.90 23.59
C GLY A 109 7.95 -19.54 23.42
N LEU A 110 6.64 -19.46 23.11
CA LEU A 110 5.94 -18.20 22.92
C LEU A 110 5.44 -17.57 24.24
N ASP A 111 5.41 -18.34 25.34
CA ASP A 111 4.89 -17.87 26.62
C ASP A 111 5.57 -16.60 27.14
N ALA A 112 6.87 -16.46 26.89
CA ALA A 112 7.64 -15.27 27.30
C ALA A 112 7.30 -14.01 26.49
N LEU A 113 6.81 -14.16 25.24
CA LEU A 113 6.52 -13.05 24.34
C LEU A 113 5.04 -12.63 24.38
N PHE A 114 4.14 -13.61 24.42
CA PHE A 114 2.70 -13.38 24.26
C PHE A 114 1.90 -13.75 25.52
N GLY A 115 2.51 -14.37 26.51
CA GLY A 115 1.84 -14.90 27.69
C GLY A 115 1.32 -16.33 27.49
N GLY A 116 0.49 -16.80 28.42
CA GLY A 116 -0.02 -18.18 28.39
C GLY A 116 -0.93 -18.48 27.20
N ALA A 117 -1.18 -19.76 26.96
CA ALA A 117 -1.95 -20.30 25.82
C ALA A 117 -3.29 -19.60 25.59
N GLU A 118 -4.02 -19.27 26.66
CA GLU A 118 -5.30 -18.56 26.56
C GLU A 118 -5.14 -17.13 26.03
N THR A 119 -4.07 -16.42 26.44
CA THR A 119 -3.77 -15.07 25.95
C THR A 119 -3.43 -15.09 24.47
N VAL A 120 -2.59 -16.04 24.04
CA VAL A 120 -2.26 -16.25 22.64
C VAL A 120 -3.51 -16.54 21.82
N ALA A 121 -4.39 -17.43 22.30
CA ALA A 121 -5.61 -17.79 21.60
C ALA A 121 -6.57 -16.60 21.44
N ARG A 122 -6.71 -15.76 22.47
CA ARG A 122 -7.48 -14.50 22.39
C ARG A 122 -6.89 -13.50 21.40
N GLN A 123 -5.58 -13.31 21.43
CA GLN A 123 -4.89 -12.40 20.50
C GLN A 123 -5.02 -12.89 19.05
N LEU A 124 -4.93 -14.20 18.80
CA LEU A 124 -5.18 -14.79 17.47
C LEU A 124 -6.60 -14.52 16.99
N ALA A 125 -7.62 -14.74 17.86
CA ALA A 125 -9.01 -14.48 17.51
C ALA A 125 -9.27 -12.99 17.23
N GLN A 126 -8.70 -12.09 18.04
CA GLN A 126 -8.79 -10.63 17.82
C GLN A 126 -8.07 -10.21 16.54
N GLY A 127 -6.89 -10.76 16.27
CA GLY A 127 -6.15 -10.52 15.04
C GLY A 127 -6.94 -10.91 13.80
N ALA A 128 -7.60 -12.08 13.83
CA ALA A 128 -8.47 -12.53 12.74
C ALA A 128 -9.65 -11.57 12.51
N LEU A 129 -10.31 -11.10 13.58
CA LEU A 129 -11.36 -10.08 13.49
C LEU A 129 -10.84 -8.78 12.86
N GLY A 130 -9.63 -8.35 13.21
CA GLY A 130 -8.96 -7.20 12.60
C GLY A 130 -8.70 -7.36 11.10
N LEU A 131 -8.61 -8.61 10.62
CA LEU A 131 -8.50 -8.97 9.19
C LEU A 131 -9.86 -9.18 8.50
N GLY A 132 -10.96 -8.99 9.23
CA GLY A 132 -12.32 -9.19 8.73
C GLY A 132 -12.81 -10.65 8.75
N LEU A 133 -12.11 -11.53 9.49
CA LEU A 133 -12.41 -12.95 9.59
C LEU A 133 -12.81 -13.32 11.03
N ALA A 134 -13.95 -13.96 11.21
CA ALA A 134 -14.36 -14.48 12.51
C ALA A 134 -13.80 -15.89 12.69
N ALA A 135 -12.78 -16.02 13.54
CA ALA A 135 -12.06 -17.25 13.74
C ALA A 135 -12.52 -17.99 15.02
N ARG A 136 -12.41 -19.31 14.98
CA ARG A 136 -12.39 -20.18 16.15
C ARG A 136 -10.96 -20.59 16.42
N VAL A 137 -10.55 -20.46 17.67
CA VAL A 137 -9.19 -20.81 18.08
C VAL A 137 -9.25 -21.87 19.17
N ALA A 138 -8.61 -23.01 18.94
CA ALA A 138 -8.47 -24.04 19.96
C ALA A 138 -7.00 -24.33 20.24
N VAL A 139 -6.67 -24.50 21.51
CA VAL A 139 -5.33 -24.88 21.96
C VAL A 139 -5.38 -26.23 22.67
N ALA A 140 -4.47 -27.15 22.26
CA ALA A 140 -4.37 -28.48 22.85
C ALA A 140 -2.91 -28.96 22.90
N ALA A 141 -2.63 -30.07 23.56
CA ALA A 141 -1.28 -30.63 23.65
C ALA A 141 -0.81 -31.33 22.36
N ASN A 142 -1.70 -31.57 21.40
CA ASN A 142 -1.36 -32.11 20.09
C ASN A 142 -2.13 -31.39 18.96
N PRO A 143 -1.59 -31.43 17.72
CA PRO A 143 -2.18 -30.70 16.59
C PRO A 143 -3.59 -31.14 16.23
N GLU A 144 -3.85 -32.44 16.25
CA GLU A 144 -5.15 -33.01 15.85
C GLU A 144 -6.26 -32.60 16.81
N ALA A 145 -6.01 -32.68 18.13
CA ALA A 145 -6.98 -32.25 19.12
C ALA A 145 -7.30 -30.77 19.00
N ALA A 146 -6.29 -29.91 18.73
CA ALA A 146 -6.49 -28.49 18.47
C ALA A 146 -7.35 -28.26 17.21
N LEU A 147 -7.07 -28.99 16.11
CA LEU A 147 -7.81 -28.89 14.85
C LEU A 147 -9.28 -29.27 15.02
N HIS A 148 -9.54 -30.45 15.64
CA HIS A 148 -10.90 -30.94 15.80
C HIS A 148 -11.71 -30.10 16.79
N ALA A 149 -11.08 -29.59 17.85
CA ALA A 149 -11.73 -28.69 18.79
C ALA A 149 -12.07 -27.33 18.14
N ALA A 150 -11.21 -26.79 17.25
CA ALA A 150 -11.49 -25.56 16.53
C ALA A 150 -12.65 -25.70 15.53
N ARG A 151 -12.82 -26.88 14.94
CA ARG A 151 -13.92 -27.22 14.03
C ARG A 151 -15.25 -27.51 14.75
N ALA A 152 -15.22 -27.66 16.08
CA ALA A 152 -16.44 -28.02 16.84
C ALA A 152 -17.54 -26.96 16.63
N PRO A 153 -18.79 -27.39 16.35
CA PRO A 153 -19.93 -26.48 16.32
C PRO A 153 -20.18 -25.92 17.72
N ILE A 154 -20.32 -24.61 17.84
CA ILE A 154 -20.70 -23.96 19.10
C ILE A 154 -22.21 -24.08 19.22
N SER A 155 -22.69 -25.07 20.02
CA SER A 155 -24.09 -25.17 20.34
C SER A 155 -24.49 -23.97 21.21
N GLY A 156 -25.27 -23.03 20.66
CA GLY A 156 -25.92 -21.96 21.43
C GLY A 156 -25.35 -20.55 21.29
N PHE A 157 -24.43 -20.29 20.37
CA PHE A 157 -23.99 -18.92 20.05
C PHE A 157 -24.29 -18.62 18.58
N GLY A 158 -25.46 -18.04 18.34
CA GLY A 158 -25.67 -17.26 17.13
C GLY A 158 -24.64 -16.12 17.15
N PHE A 159 -23.90 -15.95 16.06
CA PHE A 159 -23.04 -14.78 15.85
C PHE A 159 -23.95 -13.55 15.81
N ASP A 160 -23.99 -12.77 16.90
CA ASP A 160 -24.67 -11.50 16.95
C ASP A 160 -23.70 -10.38 16.47
N PRO A 161 -23.81 -9.94 15.22
CA PRO A 161 -22.89 -8.93 14.68
C PRO A 161 -23.11 -7.54 15.29
N ASP A 162 -24.24 -7.28 15.94
CA ASP A 162 -24.56 -5.99 16.55
C ASP A 162 -23.88 -5.77 17.90
N ARG A 163 -23.34 -6.80 18.52
CA ARG A 163 -22.59 -6.65 19.78
C ARG A 163 -21.17 -6.06 19.63
N THR A 164 -20.67 -5.86 18.43
CA THR A 164 -19.33 -5.30 18.18
C THR A 164 -19.31 -3.77 17.94
N THR A 165 -20.46 -3.08 17.93
CA THR A 165 -20.51 -1.62 17.72
C THR A 165 -20.43 -0.77 19.00
N GLY A 166 -20.27 -1.38 20.15
CA GLY A 166 -19.90 -0.68 21.39
C GLY A 166 -18.52 -1.10 21.84
N VAL A 167 -17.55 -0.19 21.83
CA VAL A 167 -16.27 -0.33 22.54
C VAL A 167 -16.57 -0.29 24.04
N GLN A 168 -17.25 -1.34 24.54
CA GLN A 168 -17.18 -1.71 25.94
C GLN A 168 -16.10 -2.78 26.03
N GLN A 169 -15.03 -2.47 26.75
CA GLN A 169 -14.04 -3.45 27.14
C GLN A 169 -14.78 -4.71 27.64
N PRO A 170 -14.52 -5.90 27.05
CA PRO A 170 -15.14 -7.12 27.53
C PRO A 170 -14.76 -7.25 29.00
N ASP A 171 -15.78 -7.43 29.84
CA ASP A 171 -15.64 -7.71 31.26
C ASP A 171 -14.72 -8.94 31.45
N LEU A 172 -13.52 -8.71 31.94
CA LEU A 172 -12.45 -9.70 32.08
C LEU A 172 -12.69 -10.69 33.21
N SER A 173 -13.85 -10.65 33.86
CA SER A 173 -14.22 -11.54 34.95
C SER A 173 -15.03 -12.74 34.46
N GLY A 174 -14.35 -13.82 34.04
CA GLY A 174 -14.84 -15.19 34.17
C GLY A 174 -15.70 -15.79 33.06
N ARG A 175 -15.94 -15.13 31.91
CA ARG A 175 -16.56 -15.77 30.72
C ARG A 175 -15.57 -15.77 29.57
N GLY A 176 -15.20 -16.97 29.06
CA GLY A 176 -14.26 -17.15 27.97
C GLY A 176 -14.64 -16.32 26.74
N PHE A 177 -13.62 -15.84 26.00
CA PHE A 177 -13.80 -15.12 24.76
C PHE A 177 -14.58 -16.00 23.76
N PRO A 178 -15.69 -15.55 23.14
CA PRO A 178 -16.47 -16.39 22.24
C PRO A 178 -15.58 -16.89 21.09
N GLY A 179 -15.55 -18.19 20.87
CA GLY A 179 -14.74 -18.84 19.84
C GLY A 179 -13.32 -19.24 20.27
N VAL A 180 -12.95 -19.10 21.56
CA VAL A 180 -11.67 -19.58 22.09
C VAL A 180 -11.90 -20.79 23.00
N THR A 181 -11.16 -21.89 22.75
CA THR A 181 -11.17 -23.14 23.55
C THR A 181 -9.73 -23.49 23.93
N VAL A 182 -9.47 -23.69 25.21
CA VAL A 182 -8.16 -24.18 25.67
C VAL A 182 -8.37 -25.51 26.38
N ILE A 183 -7.75 -26.56 25.85
CA ILE A 183 -7.82 -27.92 26.40
C ILE A 183 -6.58 -28.18 27.25
N PRO A 184 -6.72 -28.41 28.57
CA PRO A 184 -5.60 -28.80 29.41
C PRO A 184 -5.00 -30.13 28.94
N ALA A 185 -3.68 -30.26 29.03
CA ALA A 185 -2.98 -31.48 28.63
C ALA A 185 -3.52 -32.70 29.39
N GLY A 186 -3.84 -33.76 28.65
CA GLY A 186 -4.44 -35.00 29.18
C GLY A 186 -5.96 -34.97 29.29
N GLN A 187 -6.63 -33.87 28.95
CA GLN A 187 -8.10 -33.77 28.94
C GLN A 187 -8.68 -33.76 27.52
N GLU A 188 -7.88 -34.02 26.50
CA GLU A 188 -8.28 -33.98 25.09
C GLU A 188 -9.46 -34.90 24.80
N ALA A 189 -9.40 -36.16 25.28
CA ALA A 189 -10.49 -37.13 25.11
C ALA A 189 -11.81 -36.67 25.74
N ALA A 190 -11.74 -36.04 26.91
CA ALA A 190 -12.94 -35.57 27.62
C ALA A 190 -13.59 -34.39 26.88
N HIS A 191 -12.77 -33.47 26.30
CA HIS A 191 -13.27 -32.33 25.55
C HIS A 191 -13.78 -32.70 24.16
N LEU A 192 -13.12 -33.64 23.46
CA LEU A 192 -13.55 -34.10 22.14
C LEU A 192 -14.74 -35.05 22.21
N GLY A 193 -14.88 -35.80 23.32
CA GLY A 193 -15.89 -36.84 23.46
C GLY A 193 -17.33 -36.44 23.10
N PRO A 194 -17.86 -35.30 23.58
CA PRO A 194 -19.22 -34.85 23.26
C PRO A 194 -19.41 -34.42 21.80
N LEU A 195 -18.33 -34.17 21.07
CA LEU A 195 -18.41 -33.62 19.72
C LEU A 195 -18.95 -34.66 18.73
N PRO A 196 -19.67 -34.19 17.67
CA PRO A 196 -20.13 -35.08 16.62
C PRO A 196 -18.95 -35.62 15.80
N ILE A 197 -19.03 -36.84 15.33
CA ILE A 197 -17.95 -37.49 14.55
C ILE A 197 -17.54 -36.69 13.32
N GLY A 198 -18.46 -35.94 12.73
CA GLY A 198 -18.18 -35.09 11.55
C GLY A 198 -17.00 -34.12 11.72
N VAL A 199 -16.67 -33.70 12.97
CA VAL A 199 -15.52 -32.82 13.25
C VAL A 199 -14.17 -33.47 12.95
N LEU A 200 -14.12 -34.83 12.99
CA LEU A 200 -12.92 -35.60 12.65
C LEU A 200 -12.67 -35.67 11.14
N GLY A 201 -13.63 -35.24 10.30
CA GLY A 201 -13.52 -35.30 8.86
C GLY A 201 -13.48 -36.69 8.25
N PRO A 202 -14.37 -37.62 8.66
CA PRO A 202 -14.44 -38.96 8.07
C PRO A 202 -14.85 -38.87 6.59
N SER A 203 -14.46 -39.87 5.80
CA SER A 203 -14.99 -40.04 4.46
C SER A 203 -16.52 -40.24 4.50
N ALA A 204 -17.21 -39.91 3.40
CA ALA A 204 -18.67 -40.08 3.32
C ALA A 204 -19.09 -41.55 3.61
N GLU A 205 -18.30 -42.51 3.14
CA GLU A 205 -18.53 -43.93 3.35
C GLU A 205 -18.33 -44.32 4.82
N ALA A 206 -17.29 -43.83 5.46
CA ALA A 206 -17.03 -44.05 6.89
C ALA A 206 -18.13 -43.43 7.75
N LEU A 207 -18.57 -42.21 7.41
CA LEU A 207 -19.62 -41.48 8.13
C LEU A 207 -20.95 -42.24 8.05
N GLU A 208 -21.34 -42.71 6.85
CA GLU A 208 -22.56 -43.50 6.65
C GLU A 208 -22.51 -44.82 7.42
N THR A 209 -21.35 -45.47 7.44
CA THR A 209 -21.17 -46.73 8.17
C THR A 209 -21.30 -46.51 9.68
N LEU A 210 -20.68 -45.47 10.21
CA LEU A 210 -20.75 -45.11 11.63
C LEU A 210 -22.17 -44.69 12.04
N ASP A 211 -22.90 -43.97 11.18
CA ASP A 211 -24.29 -43.59 11.45
C ASP A 211 -25.22 -44.85 11.49
N ARG A 212 -25.03 -45.83 10.59
CA ARG A 212 -25.74 -47.11 10.62
C ARG A 212 -25.47 -47.88 11.92
N TRP A 213 -24.28 -47.73 12.52
CA TRP A 213 -23.96 -48.34 13.82
C TRP A 213 -24.49 -47.54 15.01
N GLY A 214 -25.09 -46.36 14.77
CA GLY A 214 -25.57 -45.46 15.82
C GLY A 214 -24.46 -44.71 16.53
N VAL A 215 -23.24 -44.69 15.96
CA VAL A 215 -22.07 -43.98 16.51
C VAL A 215 -22.10 -42.57 15.99
N ARG A 216 -22.44 -41.62 16.84
CA ARG A 216 -22.63 -40.20 16.47
C ARG A 216 -21.66 -39.23 17.13
N THR A 217 -21.01 -39.66 18.22
CA THR A 217 -20.08 -38.82 18.99
C THR A 217 -18.68 -39.42 19.02
N CYS A 218 -17.68 -38.57 19.25
CA CYS A 218 -16.30 -39.02 19.40
C CYS A 218 -16.14 -39.98 20.59
N ALA A 219 -16.86 -39.80 21.71
CA ALA A 219 -16.84 -40.72 22.85
C ALA A 219 -17.37 -42.11 22.47
N ALA A 220 -18.45 -42.17 21.69
CA ALA A 220 -19.00 -43.47 21.24
C ALA A 220 -18.00 -44.18 20.30
N LEU A 221 -17.32 -43.44 19.41
CA LEU A 221 -16.28 -44.00 18.54
C LEU A 221 -15.06 -44.48 19.34
N ALA A 222 -14.60 -43.70 20.32
CA ALA A 222 -13.46 -44.01 21.18
C ALA A 222 -13.69 -45.26 22.07
N ALA A 223 -14.96 -45.63 22.32
CA ALA A 223 -15.34 -46.81 23.09
C ALA A 223 -15.35 -48.11 22.27
N LEU A 224 -15.29 -48.03 20.94
CA LEU A 224 -15.28 -49.20 20.07
C LEU A 224 -13.91 -49.90 20.09
N PRO A 225 -13.87 -51.25 19.94
CA PRO A 225 -12.61 -51.95 19.79
C PRO A 225 -11.89 -51.55 18.50
N VAL A 226 -10.61 -51.22 18.60
CA VAL A 226 -9.82 -50.76 17.45
C VAL A 226 -9.66 -51.82 16.36
N LEU A 227 -9.65 -53.13 16.74
CA LEU A 227 -9.58 -54.25 15.80
C LEU A 227 -10.82 -54.29 14.89
N ASP A 228 -12.00 -54.19 15.46
CA ASP A 228 -13.26 -54.21 14.71
C ASP A 228 -13.36 -53.02 13.75
N LEU A 229 -12.88 -51.84 14.20
CA LEU A 229 -12.77 -50.64 13.35
C LEU A 229 -11.78 -50.83 12.21
N SER A 230 -10.62 -51.46 12.47
CA SER A 230 -9.61 -51.76 11.46
C SER A 230 -10.13 -52.75 10.41
N GLU A 231 -10.89 -53.77 10.81
CA GLU A 231 -11.46 -54.75 9.89
C GLU A 231 -12.54 -54.18 8.99
N ARG A 232 -13.33 -53.21 9.48
CA ARG A 232 -14.49 -52.65 8.76
C ARG A 232 -14.20 -51.35 8.01
N LEU A 233 -13.42 -50.47 8.60
CA LEU A 233 -13.11 -49.15 8.06
C LEU A 233 -11.63 -49.03 7.66
N GLY A 234 -10.83 -50.07 7.80
CA GLY A 234 -9.42 -50.10 7.46
C GLY A 234 -8.59 -49.06 8.26
N PRO A 235 -7.52 -48.55 7.66
CA PRO A 235 -6.63 -47.56 8.30
C PRO A 235 -7.34 -46.25 8.71
N GLU A 236 -8.42 -45.87 8.01
CA GLU A 236 -9.21 -44.71 8.34
C GLU A 236 -9.91 -44.86 9.70
N GLY A 237 -10.51 -46.03 9.95
CA GLY A 237 -11.17 -46.33 11.23
C GLY A 237 -10.20 -46.22 12.41
N VAL A 238 -8.97 -46.71 12.25
CA VAL A 238 -7.93 -46.61 13.29
C VAL A 238 -7.56 -45.15 13.56
N ARG A 239 -7.36 -44.37 12.52
CA ARG A 239 -7.04 -42.93 12.66
C ARG A 239 -8.18 -42.18 13.36
N LEU A 240 -9.41 -42.38 12.94
CA LEU A 240 -10.58 -41.74 13.54
C LEU A 240 -10.71 -42.09 15.02
N HIS A 241 -10.45 -43.37 15.38
CA HIS A 241 -10.44 -43.82 16.77
C HIS A 241 -9.34 -43.14 17.60
N GLU A 242 -8.10 -43.03 17.06
CA GLU A 242 -7.00 -42.30 17.72
C GLU A 242 -7.36 -40.83 17.93
N TRP A 243 -7.90 -40.17 16.92
CA TRP A 243 -8.31 -38.76 17.00
C TRP A 243 -9.45 -38.54 18.00
N ALA A 244 -10.43 -39.43 18.02
CA ALA A 244 -11.53 -39.37 18.99
C ALA A 244 -11.04 -39.48 20.44
N ARG A 245 -9.95 -40.20 20.68
CA ARG A 245 -9.26 -40.29 21.99
C ARG A 245 -8.30 -39.15 22.27
N GLY A 246 -8.14 -38.17 21.36
CA GLY A 246 -7.17 -37.09 21.49
C GLY A 246 -5.71 -37.55 21.49
N ALA A 247 -5.42 -38.72 20.89
CA ALA A 247 -4.11 -39.38 20.96
C ALA A 247 -3.22 -39.14 19.74
N GLY A 248 -3.56 -38.24 18.84
CA GLY A 248 -2.79 -37.90 17.64
C GLY A 248 -1.37 -37.45 17.98
N ARG A 249 -0.36 -38.04 17.32
CA ARG A 249 1.08 -37.77 17.55
C ARG A 249 1.80 -37.51 16.25
N ARG A 250 1.37 -36.55 15.46
CA ARG A 250 2.13 -36.13 14.29
C ARG A 250 2.92 -34.85 14.54
N SER A 251 3.99 -34.67 13.80
CA SER A 251 4.69 -33.39 13.70
C SER A 251 3.96 -32.47 12.72
N LEU A 252 4.07 -31.16 12.91
CA LEU A 252 3.58 -30.19 11.93
C LEU A 252 4.35 -30.29 10.62
N LEU A 253 3.63 -30.20 9.51
CA LEU A 253 4.20 -30.00 8.19
C LEU A 253 4.45 -28.49 8.02
N LEU A 254 5.66 -28.06 8.33
CA LEU A 254 5.98 -26.62 8.34
C LEU A 254 5.84 -26.02 6.96
N ALA A 255 5.06 -24.96 6.88
CA ALA A 255 4.94 -24.11 5.70
C ALA A 255 5.81 -22.87 5.87
N GLU A 256 6.50 -22.49 4.80
CA GLU A 256 7.20 -21.21 4.71
C GLU A 256 6.41 -20.29 3.75
N PRO A 257 5.35 -19.62 4.22
CA PRO A 257 4.58 -18.74 3.35
C PRO A 257 5.46 -17.60 2.88
N ALA A 258 5.48 -17.37 1.57
CA ALA A 258 6.15 -16.22 0.99
C ALA A 258 5.54 -14.93 1.56
N LEU A 259 6.38 -13.93 1.87
CA LEU A 259 5.92 -12.59 2.27
C LEU A 259 5.38 -11.85 1.05
N CYS A 260 4.21 -12.30 0.56
CA CYS A 260 3.55 -11.77 -0.62
C CYS A 260 2.26 -11.05 -0.19
N PHE A 261 2.26 -9.73 -0.34
CA PHE A 261 1.12 -8.90 0.00
C PHE A 261 0.42 -8.46 -1.28
N GLU A 262 -0.52 -9.28 -1.71
CA GLU A 262 -1.31 -9.08 -2.92
C GLU A 262 -2.79 -9.28 -2.61
N GLU A 263 -3.64 -8.46 -3.22
CA GLU A 263 -5.10 -8.58 -3.20
C GLU A 263 -5.60 -8.48 -4.63
N GLU A 264 -6.44 -9.42 -5.03
CA GLU A 264 -7.02 -9.51 -6.36
C GLU A 264 -8.54 -9.44 -6.26
N LEU A 265 -9.16 -8.73 -7.21
CA LEU A 265 -10.61 -8.64 -7.30
C LEU A 265 -11.04 -8.68 -8.77
N THR A 266 -11.77 -9.72 -9.14
CA THR A 266 -12.48 -9.79 -10.42
C THR A 266 -13.86 -9.17 -10.25
N LEU A 267 -14.27 -8.33 -11.21
CA LEU A 267 -15.53 -7.59 -11.15
C LEU A 267 -16.62 -8.29 -11.96
N ASP A 268 -17.84 -8.34 -11.42
CA ASP A 268 -19.00 -8.88 -12.13
C ASP A 268 -19.49 -7.96 -13.27
N TYR A 269 -19.11 -6.69 -13.21
CA TYR A 269 -19.42 -5.66 -14.22
C TYR A 269 -18.21 -4.77 -14.50
N GLU A 270 -18.16 -4.21 -15.69
CA GLU A 270 -17.05 -3.36 -16.11
C GLU A 270 -17.15 -1.97 -15.44
N VAL A 271 -16.05 -1.47 -14.93
CA VAL A 271 -15.95 -0.17 -14.28
C VAL A 271 -15.12 0.78 -15.14
N ALA A 272 -15.74 1.86 -15.60
CA ALA A 272 -15.10 2.90 -16.42
C ALA A 272 -14.78 4.18 -15.63
N GLU A 273 -15.52 4.43 -14.54
CA GLU A 273 -15.42 5.68 -13.79
C GLU A 273 -14.45 5.58 -12.62
N LEU A 274 -13.78 6.70 -12.31
CA LEU A 274 -12.79 6.76 -11.24
C LEU A 274 -13.41 6.62 -9.83
N GLU A 275 -14.62 7.11 -9.61
CA GLU A 275 -15.26 7.07 -8.28
C GLU A 275 -15.60 5.64 -7.83
N PRO A 276 -16.27 4.80 -8.63
CA PRO A 276 -16.47 3.39 -8.30
C PRO A 276 -15.14 2.64 -8.15
N LEU A 277 -14.15 2.91 -9.02
CA LEU A 277 -12.82 2.32 -8.92
C LEU A 277 -12.14 2.69 -7.60
N ALA A 278 -12.21 3.96 -7.18
CA ALA A 278 -11.64 4.43 -5.93
C ALA A 278 -12.28 3.76 -4.70
N PHE A 279 -13.58 3.48 -4.75
CA PHE A 279 -14.26 2.73 -3.71
C PHE A 279 -13.72 1.29 -3.58
N LEU A 280 -13.54 0.59 -4.72
CA LEU A 280 -12.98 -0.76 -4.75
C LEU A 280 -11.52 -0.77 -4.27
N LEU A 281 -10.72 0.19 -4.73
CA LEU A 281 -9.31 0.34 -4.30
C LEU A 281 -9.20 0.63 -2.80
N SER A 282 -10.12 1.42 -2.22
CA SER A 282 -10.14 1.67 -0.76
C SER A 282 -10.23 0.36 0.02
N ARG A 283 -11.12 -0.53 -0.40
CA ARG A 283 -11.34 -1.82 0.26
C ARG A 283 -10.13 -2.75 0.14
N LEU A 284 -9.54 -2.84 -1.07
CA LEU A 284 -8.34 -3.63 -1.28
C LEU A 284 -7.14 -3.08 -0.48
N LEU A 285 -6.99 -1.75 -0.41
CA LEU A 285 -5.96 -1.11 0.39
C LEU A 285 -6.17 -1.33 1.89
N GLU A 286 -7.40 -1.28 2.38
CA GLU A 286 -7.70 -1.57 3.79
C GLU A 286 -7.32 -3.00 4.15
N ALA A 287 -7.70 -3.98 3.31
CA ALA A 287 -7.35 -5.38 3.49
C ALA A 287 -5.82 -5.60 3.45
N LEU A 288 -5.14 -5.00 2.47
CA LEU A 288 -3.69 -5.10 2.29
C LEU A 288 -2.92 -4.47 3.47
N CYS A 289 -3.34 -3.27 3.92
CA CYS A 289 -2.74 -2.59 5.07
C CYS A 289 -2.97 -3.34 6.38
N ALA A 290 -4.12 -4.00 6.55
CA ALA A 290 -4.39 -4.84 7.71
C ALA A 290 -3.45 -6.06 7.74
N ARG A 291 -3.19 -6.72 6.59
CA ARG A 291 -2.21 -7.80 6.47
C ARG A 291 -0.78 -7.34 6.79
N LEU A 292 -0.36 -6.21 6.23
CA LEU A 292 0.94 -5.59 6.53
C LEU A 292 1.07 -5.27 8.03
N ALA A 293 0.00 -4.73 8.63
CA ALA A 293 -0.03 -4.41 10.06
C ALA A 293 0.09 -5.66 10.94
N ALA A 294 -0.57 -6.77 10.58
CA ALA A 294 -0.48 -8.04 11.27
C ALA A 294 0.98 -8.54 11.34
N ARG A 295 1.78 -8.31 10.29
CA ARG A 295 3.21 -8.67 10.24
C ARG A 295 4.14 -7.55 10.73
N SER A 296 3.60 -6.47 11.31
CA SER A 296 4.38 -5.28 11.73
C SER A 296 5.18 -4.64 10.59
N LEU A 297 4.70 -4.78 9.34
CA LEU A 297 5.30 -4.23 8.12
C LEU A 297 4.50 -3.04 7.60
N ALA A 298 5.07 -2.32 6.65
CA ALA A 298 4.47 -1.21 5.92
C ALA A 298 4.79 -1.33 4.43
N ALA A 299 4.04 -0.66 3.57
CA ALA A 299 4.32 -0.63 2.14
C ALA A 299 5.43 0.37 1.80
N SER A 300 6.47 -0.05 1.10
CA SER A 300 7.50 0.82 0.49
C SER A 300 7.20 1.16 -0.96
N ALA A 301 6.41 0.34 -1.64
CA ALA A 301 5.84 0.62 -2.95
C ALA A 301 4.50 -0.10 -3.10
N LEU A 302 3.64 0.44 -3.98
CA LEU A 302 2.41 -0.21 -4.42
C LEU A 302 2.50 -0.45 -5.92
N ARG A 303 2.07 -1.63 -6.36
CA ARG A 303 1.90 -1.99 -7.76
C ARG A 303 0.42 -2.22 -8.03
N LEU A 304 -0.15 -1.43 -8.90
CA LEU A 304 -1.53 -1.55 -9.37
C LEU A 304 -1.51 -2.05 -10.81
N ARG A 305 -2.12 -3.19 -11.06
CA ARG A 305 -2.37 -3.73 -12.40
C ARG A 305 -3.87 -3.86 -12.61
N LEU A 306 -4.35 -3.29 -13.70
CA LEU A 306 -5.76 -3.34 -14.09
C LEU A 306 -5.89 -4.20 -15.36
N GLN A 307 -6.79 -5.16 -15.30
CA GLN A 307 -7.21 -5.88 -16.49
C GLN A 307 -8.35 -5.11 -17.14
N LEU A 308 -8.13 -4.69 -18.38
CA LEU A 308 -9.07 -3.90 -19.14
C LEU A 308 -10.00 -4.77 -19.97
N ALA A 309 -11.19 -4.25 -20.24
CA ALA A 309 -12.13 -4.87 -21.17
C ALA A 309 -11.57 -4.84 -22.61
N PRO A 310 -11.85 -5.85 -23.46
CA PRO A 310 -11.48 -5.82 -24.87
C PRO A 310 -12.13 -4.62 -25.54
N MET A 311 -11.37 -3.90 -26.36
CA MET A 311 -11.91 -2.82 -27.19
C MET A 311 -12.67 -3.41 -28.39
N GLU A 312 -13.64 -2.67 -28.91
CA GLU A 312 -14.43 -3.08 -30.12
C GLU A 312 -13.55 -3.38 -31.33
N SER A 313 -12.32 -2.88 -31.37
CA SER A 313 -11.33 -3.15 -32.45
C SER A 313 -10.70 -4.55 -32.40
N GLY A 314 -11.05 -5.41 -31.44
CA GLY A 314 -10.52 -6.78 -31.35
C GLY A 314 -9.05 -6.87 -30.88
N GLN A 315 -8.37 -5.77 -30.66
CA GLN A 315 -7.05 -5.74 -30.00
C GLN A 315 -7.24 -5.83 -28.49
N ALA A 316 -6.59 -6.82 -27.86
CA ALA A 316 -6.50 -6.85 -26.40
C ALA A 316 -5.77 -5.57 -25.95
N PRO A 317 -6.40 -4.70 -25.14
CA PRO A 317 -5.70 -3.54 -24.62
C PRO A 317 -4.49 -4.02 -23.83
N GLY A 318 -3.34 -3.41 -24.08
CA GLY A 318 -2.14 -3.66 -23.28
C GLY A 318 -2.45 -3.51 -21.80
N GLY A 319 -1.83 -4.31 -20.93
CA GLY A 319 -2.07 -4.23 -19.49
C GLY A 319 -1.78 -2.82 -18.96
N TYR A 320 -2.70 -2.26 -18.19
CA TYR A 320 -2.48 -1.00 -17.48
C TYR A 320 -1.80 -1.31 -16.14
N GLU A 321 -0.58 -0.82 -15.98
CA GLU A 321 0.20 -1.03 -14.76
C GLU A 321 0.77 0.29 -14.25
N LYS A 322 0.67 0.50 -12.94
CA LYS A 322 1.23 1.64 -12.22
C LYS A 322 2.02 1.18 -11.01
N CYS A 323 3.18 1.77 -10.84
CA CYS A 323 4.01 1.58 -9.65
C CYS A 323 4.13 2.90 -8.90
N LEU A 324 3.71 2.90 -7.65
CA LEU A 324 3.83 4.01 -6.72
C LEU A 324 4.95 3.70 -5.72
N SER A 325 6.13 4.26 -5.91
CA SER A 325 7.22 4.17 -4.94
C SER A 325 7.01 5.18 -3.81
N LEU A 326 7.15 4.74 -2.58
CA LEU A 326 6.97 5.56 -1.38
C LEU A 326 8.34 5.87 -0.77
N PRO A 327 8.69 7.13 -0.52
CA PRO A 327 9.99 7.49 0.08
C PRO A 327 10.08 7.08 1.56
N VAL A 328 8.93 6.90 2.20
CA VAL A 328 8.81 6.38 3.57
C VAL A 328 7.78 5.24 3.52
N PRO A 329 8.06 4.10 4.18
CA PRO A 329 7.08 3.03 4.27
C PRO A 329 5.80 3.47 4.99
N LEU A 330 4.63 3.28 4.35
CA LEU A 330 3.32 3.75 4.81
C LEU A 330 2.36 2.58 5.09
N ARG A 331 1.45 2.77 6.06
CA ARG A 331 0.34 1.85 6.37
C ARG A 331 -1.04 2.51 6.30
N ASN A 332 -1.08 3.80 6.04
CA ASN A 332 -2.33 4.57 6.01
C ASN A 332 -3.06 4.34 4.68
N SER A 333 -4.11 3.49 4.68
CA SER A 333 -4.88 3.14 3.48
C SER A 333 -5.50 4.35 2.80
N LYS A 334 -5.98 5.35 3.57
CA LYS A 334 -6.58 6.59 3.03
C LYS A 334 -5.54 7.44 2.29
N LEU A 335 -4.32 7.53 2.83
CA LEU A 335 -3.22 8.26 2.19
C LEU A 335 -2.80 7.56 0.90
N LEU A 336 -2.62 6.24 0.95
CA LEU A 336 -2.29 5.41 -0.22
C LEU A 336 -3.35 5.53 -1.32
N LEU A 337 -4.63 5.53 -0.95
CA LEU A 337 -5.73 5.76 -1.89
C LEU A 337 -5.65 7.13 -2.55
N ASN A 338 -5.39 8.19 -1.77
CA ASN A 338 -5.25 9.54 -2.32
C ASN A 338 -4.09 9.64 -3.32
N LEU A 339 -2.96 8.99 -3.02
CA LEU A 339 -1.80 8.96 -3.92
C LEU A 339 -2.12 8.20 -5.22
N LEU A 340 -2.79 7.04 -5.13
CA LEU A 340 -3.24 6.29 -6.30
C LEU A 340 -4.26 7.07 -7.13
N ARG A 341 -5.21 7.76 -6.49
CA ARG A 341 -6.19 8.61 -7.20
C ARG A 341 -5.50 9.72 -8.00
N LEU A 342 -4.49 10.38 -7.44
CA LEU A 342 -3.71 11.40 -8.15
C LEU A 342 -3.01 10.82 -9.38
N GLN A 343 -2.43 9.62 -9.27
CA GLN A 343 -1.80 8.94 -10.42
C GLN A 343 -2.82 8.56 -11.50
N LEU A 344 -3.97 8.00 -11.09
CA LEU A 344 -5.05 7.61 -12.02
C LEU A 344 -5.71 8.81 -12.69
N GLN A 345 -5.76 9.98 -12.02
CA GLN A 345 -6.23 11.22 -12.62
C GLN A 345 -5.25 11.79 -13.65
N ALA A 346 -3.94 11.64 -13.40
CA ALA A 346 -2.90 12.10 -14.31
C ALA A 346 -2.81 11.24 -15.58
N ASP A 347 -3.05 9.95 -15.46
CA ASP A 347 -2.99 8.99 -16.55
C ASP A 347 -4.10 7.93 -16.37
N PRO A 348 -5.32 8.23 -16.85
CA PRO A 348 -6.48 7.35 -16.68
C PRO A 348 -6.37 6.08 -17.52
N PRO A 349 -6.94 4.94 -17.04
CA PRO A 349 -6.99 3.73 -17.84
C PRO A 349 -7.77 3.95 -19.14
N PRO A 350 -7.27 3.42 -20.27
CA PRO A 350 -7.83 3.71 -21.61
C PRO A 350 -9.12 2.94 -21.93
N ALA A 351 -9.52 1.97 -21.10
CA ALA A 351 -10.72 1.16 -21.30
C ALA A 351 -11.33 0.76 -19.95
N PRO A 352 -12.61 0.31 -19.93
CA PRO A 352 -13.25 -0.20 -18.71
C PRO A 352 -12.48 -1.35 -18.06
N ILE A 353 -12.57 -1.46 -16.76
CA ILE A 353 -11.79 -2.37 -15.92
C ILE A 353 -12.64 -3.59 -15.58
N ARG A 354 -12.06 -4.80 -15.72
CA ARG A 354 -12.67 -6.10 -15.37
C ARG A 354 -12.06 -6.74 -14.13
N ALA A 355 -10.77 -6.50 -13.87
CA ALA A 355 -10.13 -7.01 -12.66
C ALA A 355 -9.06 -6.03 -12.16
N ILE A 356 -8.85 -6.05 -10.85
CA ILE A 356 -7.91 -5.21 -10.12
C ILE A 356 -6.92 -6.13 -9.40
N PHE A 357 -5.62 -5.90 -9.60
CA PHE A 357 -4.54 -6.55 -8.89
C PHE A 357 -3.75 -5.48 -8.15
N LEU A 358 -3.69 -5.57 -6.84
CA LEU A 358 -2.97 -4.63 -6.00
C LEU A 358 -1.93 -5.37 -5.17
N ALA A 359 -0.66 -5.02 -5.33
CA ALA A 359 0.44 -5.58 -4.58
C ALA A 359 1.20 -4.50 -3.81
N ALA A 360 1.76 -4.87 -2.65
CA ALA A 360 2.62 -4.01 -1.85
C ALA A 360 3.98 -4.65 -1.62
N ASP A 361 5.04 -3.89 -1.81
CA ASP A 361 6.39 -4.30 -1.44
C ASP A 361 6.59 -4.02 0.07
N PRO A 362 6.79 -5.07 0.90
CA PRO A 362 6.84 -4.92 2.34
C PRO A 362 8.18 -4.31 2.79
N ALA A 363 8.12 -3.42 3.78
CA ALA A 363 9.29 -2.86 4.46
C ALA A 363 9.00 -2.67 5.95
N ARG A 364 10.05 -2.58 6.77
CA ARG A 364 9.88 -2.23 8.18
C ARG A 364 9.44 -0.78 8.31
N PRO A 365 8.43 -0.46 9.14
CA PRO A 365 8.03 0.91 9.39
C PRO A 365 9.18 1.67 10.04
N ARG A 366 9.36 2.92 9.62
CA ARG A 366 10.38 3.78 10.21
C ARG A 366 9.83 4.36 11.51
N VAL A 367 10.36 3.93 12.64
CA VAL A 367 10.08 4.54 13.94
C VAL A 367 10.95 5.78 14.06
N THR A 368 10.35 6.97 13.96
CA THR A 368 11.05 8.24 14.28
C THR A 368 10.80 8.57 15.74
N GLN A 369 11.84 8.48 16.55
CA GLN A 369 11.80 8.99 17.90
C GLN A 369 11.97 10.51 17.85
N GLY A 370 10.92 11.26 18.16
CA GLY A 370 10.99 12.71 18.30
C GLY A 370 11.91 13.07 19.48
N GLY A 371 12.92 13.92 19.24
CA GLY A 371 13.74 14.44 20.33
C GLY A 371 12.93 15.44 21.16
N PHE A 372 13.03 15.37 22.50
CA PHE A 372 12.34 16.28 23.43
C PHE A 372 12.66 17.77 23.21
N PHE A 373 13.79 18.07 22.57
CA PHE A 373 14.31 19.44 22.40
C PHE A 373 14.32 19.92 20.94
N LEU A 374 13.87 19.08 20.01
CA LEU A 374 13.77 19.47 18.60
C LEU A 374 12.30 19.76 18.27
N PRO A 375 11.99 20.85 17.56
CA PRO A 375 10.63 21.05 17.06
C PRO A 375 10.23 19.84 16.23
N SER A 376 9.01 19.34 16.44
CA SER A 376 8.46 18.25 15.64
C SER A 376 8.50 18.66 14.17
N GLY A 377 9.28 17.94 13.37
CA GLY A 377 9.25 18.09 11.92
C GLY A 377 7.83 17.79 11.37
N PRO A 378 7.55 18.21 10.14
CA PRO A 378 6.26 17.87 9.52
C PRO A 378 6.08 16.34 9.51
N ASP A 379 4.86 15.91 9.78
CA ASP A 379 4.49 14.50 9.70
C ASP A 379 4.84 13.95 8.31
N PRO A 380 5.62 12.86 8.21
CA PRO A 380 6.08 12.32 6.94
C PRO A 380 4.94 11.95 5.96
N GLU A 381 3.80 11.49 6.50
CA GLU A 381 2.63 11.11 5.70
C GLU A 381 1.97 12.35 5.06
N THR A 382 1.77 13.40 5.85
CA THR A 382 1.20 14.67 5.38
C THR A 382 2.11 15.37 4.37
N LEU A 383 3.42 15.29 4.59
CA LEU A 383 4.43 15.85 3.68
C LEU A 383 4.41 15.12 2.33
N GLU A 384 4.35 13.78 2.32
CA GLU A 384 4.30 13.00 1.08
C GLU A 384 3.06 13.34 0.24
N LEU A 385 1.89 13.44 0.87
CA LEU A 385 0.68 13.85 0.17
C LEU A 385 0.80 15.26 -0.43
N THR A 386 1.43 16.17 0.30
CA THR A 386 1.65 17.55 -0.18
C THR A 386 2.59 17.56 -1.38
N LEU A 387 3.68 16.81 -1.32
CA LEU A 387 4.64 16.67 -2.42
C LEU A 387 3.99 16.04 -3.66
N ALA A 388 3.16 15.00 -3.48
CA ALA A 388 2.44 14.37 -4.58
C ALA A 388 1.45 15.34 -5.25
N ARG A 389 0.72 16.15 -4.47
CA ARG A 389 -0.15 17.21 -5.01
C ARG A 389 0.61 18.26 -5.77
N LEU A 390 1.75 18.71 -5.24
CA LEU A 390 2.62 19.66 -5.94
C LEU A 390 3.16 19.07 -7.24
N ALA A 391 3.62 17.82 -7.22
CA ALA A 391 4.11 17.12 -8.42
C ALA A 391 3.02 17.00 -9.50
N HIS A 392 1.77 16.75 -9.09
CA HIS A 392 0.64 16.73 -10.01
C HIS A 392 0.37 18.12 -10.65
N LEU A 393 0.51 19.20 -9.88
CA LEU A 393 0.26 20.57 -10.36
C LEU A 393 1.37 21.10 -11.28
N VAL A 394 2.64 20.86 -10.95
CA VAL A 394 3.78 21.48 -11.63
C VAL A 394 4.64 20.51 -12.45
N GLY A 395 4.37 19.21 -12.35
CA GLY A 395 5.12 18.11 -12.98
C GLY A 395 6.16 17.50 -12.04
N GLU A 396 6.33 16.17 -12.10
CA GLU A 396 7.22 15.40 -11.22
C GLU A 396 8.69 15.86 -11.29
N SER A 397 9.15 16.26 -12.47
CA SER A 397 10.53 16.73 -12.68
C SER A 397 10.83 18.08 -12.04
N ARG A 398 9.82 18.80 -11.54
CA ARG A 398 9.95 20.14 -10.96
C ARG A 398 9.81 20.17 -9.44
N VAL A 399 9.46 19.05 -8.83
CA VAL A 399 9.29 18.92 -7.36
C VAL A 399 10.35 17.99 -6.81
N GLY A 400 11.13 18.45 -5.84
CA GLY A 400 12.16 17.63 -5.22
C GLY A 400 13.30 18.44 -4.59
N SER A 401 14.39 17.77 -4.31
CA SER A 401 15.63 18.37 -3.85
C SER A 401 16.58 18.60 -5.04
N PRO A 402 17.11 19.82 -5.24
CA PRO A 402 18.09 20.07 -6.28
C PRO A 402 19.40 19.33 -5.93
N GLN A 403 19.93 18.60 -6.89
CA GLN A 403 21.23 17.95 -6.82
C GLN A 403 22.16 18.56 -7.84
N LEU A 404 23.37 18.95 -7.41
CA LEU A 404 24.41 19.41 -8.31
C LEU A 404 24.79 18.29 -9.30
N MET A 405 25.02 18.68 -10.53
CA MET A 405 25.52 17.81 -11.57
C MET A 405 27.07 17.95 -11.64
N ASP A 406 27.73 16.88 -12.04
CA ASP A 406 29.18 16.90 -12.29
C ASP A 406 29.46 17.55 -13.66
N THR A 407 29.27 18.86 -13.72
CA THR A 407 29.52 19.68 -14.90
C THR A 407 29.81 21.12 -14.47
N HIS A 408 30.63 21.84 -15.28
CA HIS A 408 30.88 23.26 -15.10
C HIS A 408 29.81 24.15 -15.77
N ARG A 409 28.75 23.56 -16.36
CA ARG A 409 27.65 24.30 -16.96
C ARG A 409 26.99 25.19 -15.90
N PRO A 410 26.90 26.52 -16.09
CA PRO A 410 26.19 27.38 -15.16
C PRO A 410 24.75 26.91 -14.93
N GLU A 411 24.33 26.93 -13.67
CA GLU A 411 22.96 26.56 -13.24
C GLU A 411 22.56 25.12 -13.53
N ALA A 412 23.51 24.21 -13.81
CA ALA A 412 23.21 22.82 -14.02
C ALA A 412 22.88 22.11 -12.68
N PHE A 413 21.66 21.70 -12.55
CA PHE A 413 21.20 20.85 -11.47
C PHE A 413 20.10 19.93 -12.00
N ARG A 414 19.87 18.83 -11.31
CA ARG A 414 18.70 17.98 -11.54
C ARG A 414 17.86 17.90 -10.27
N MET A 415 16.56 17.84 -10.45
CA MET A 415 15.67 17.58 -9.33
C MET A 415 15.70 16.09 -8.99
N ARG A 416 15.93 15.78 -7.73
CA ARG A 416 15.79 14.44 -7.16
C ARG A 416 14.56 14.41 -6.28
N ARG A 417 13.84 13.30 -6.25
CA ARG A 417 12.69 13.15 -5.36
C ARG A 417 13.11 13.47 -3.91
N PHE A 418 12.35 14.29 -3.24
CA PHE A 418 12.59 14.64 -1.85
C PHE A 418 12.33 13.42 -0.95
N VAL A 419 13.26 13.10 -0.06
CA VAL A 419 13.13 12.01 0.92
C VAL A 419 13.26 12.64 2.31
N PRO A 420 12.17 12.67 3.12
CA PRO A 420 12.22 13.21 4.47
C PRO A 420 13.22 12.45 5.34
N GLY A 421 14.10 13.16 6.04
CA GLY A 421 15.08 12.54 6.95
C GLY A 421 16.15 11.69 6.25
N GLY A 422 16.35 11.85 4.96
CA GLY A 422 17.54 11.36 4.29
C GLY A 422 18.76 11.96 4.96
N GLN A 423 19.72 11.14 5.41
CA GLN A 423 21.02 11.64 5.84
C GLN A 423 21.55 12.54 4.72
N ALA A 424 21.91 13.78 5.05
CA ALA A 424 22.71 14.57 4.16
C ALA A 424 23.88 13.68 3.69
N PRO A 425 24.21 13.65 2.38
CA PRO A 425 25.33 12.85 1.92
C PRO A 425 26.53 13.17 2.82
N ASP A 426 27.12 12.11 3.33
CA ASP A 426 28.21 12.18 4.29
C ASP A 426 29.27 13.17 3.74
N ARG A 427 29.36 14.32 4.37
CA ARG A 427 30.33 15.36 3.99
C ARG A 427 31.78 14.94 4.26
N SER A 428 31.97 13.73 4.79
CA SER A 428 33.30 13.20 5.15
C SER A 428 34.13 12.71 3.98
N SER A 429 33.54 12.50 2.78
CA SER A 429 34.30 12.00 1.62
C SER A 429 34.65 13.04 0.55
N GLN A 430 34.14 14.25 0.64
CA GLN A 430 34.64 15.37 -0.14
C GLN A 430 35.35 16.31 0.81
N ALA A 431 36.67 16.22 0.85
CA ALA A 431 37.51 17.20 1.49
C ALA A 431 37.07 18.59 1.00
N ALA A 432 36.46 19.35 1.90
CA ALA A 432 36.17 20.76 1.62
C ALA A 432 37.49 21.38 1.15
N PRO A 433 37.55 22.05 -0.01
CA PRO A 433 38.71 22.83 -0.31
C PRO A 433 38.86 23.83 0.85
N ALA A 434 40.00 23.72 1.52
CA ALA A 434 40.33 24.55 2.68
C ALA A 434 39.85 25.95 2.40
N ALA A 435 39.08 26.51 3.32
CA ALA A 435 38.66 27.90 3.27
C ALA A 435 39.92 28.73 3.04
N ARG A 436 40.14 29.15 1.80
CA ARG A 436 41.17 30.13 1.50
C ARG A 436 40.74 31.38 2.23
N GLU A 437 41.48 31.69 3.29
CA GLU A 437 41.44 33.00 3.90
C GLU A 437 41.45 34.03 2.80
N HIS A 438 40.33 34.75 2.63
CA HIS A 438 40.30 35.93 1.84
C HIS A 438 41.22 36.94 2.48
N ARG A 439 42.49 36.93 2.06
CA ARG A 439 43.37 38.05 2.30
C ARG A 439 42.70 39.28 1.69
N SER A 440 42.35 40.20 2.55
CA SER A 440 41.82 41.50 2.19
C SER A 440 42.82 42.22 1.26
N PHE A 441 42.50 42.33 -0.02
CA PHE A 441 43.09 43.32 -0.89
C PHE A 441 42.38 44.64 -0.63
N ALA A 442 42.75 45.30 0.47
CA ALA A 442 42.39 46.67 0.71
C ALA A 442 43.53 47.54 0.20
N ALA A 443 43.42 48.05 -1.00
CA ALA A 443 44.02 49.35 -1.36
C ALA A 443 43.44 49.84 -2.71
N GLY A 444 42.58 50.82 -2.68
CA GLY A 444 42.42 51.74 -3.78
C GLY A 444 41.16 51.72 -4.65
N CYS A 445 40.10 51.03 -4.29
CA CYS A 445 38.84 51.16 -5.02
C CYS A 445 37.80 51.89 -4.16
N LYS A 446 37.46 53.13 -4.53
CA LYS A 446 36.34 53.91 -3.96
C LYS A 446 35.00 53.38 -4.45
N TYR A 447 34.68 52.11 -4.17
CA TYR A 447 33.35 51.55 -4.38
C TYR A 447 32.80 51.05 -3.03
N SER A 448 31.56 51.44 -2.77
CA SER A 448 30.82 51.09 -1.57
C SER A 448 30.82 49.59 -1.34
N PRO A 449 31.08 49.10 -0.12
CA PRO A 449 31.24 47.66 0.17
C PRO A 449 29.91 46.95 0.46
N HIS A 450 28.81 47.28 -0.21
CA HIS A 450 27.59 46.50 -0.08
C HIS A 450 27.58 45.43 -1.18
N PRO A 451 27.56 44.14 -0.83
CA PRO A 451 27.38 43.08 -1.81
C PRO A 451 26.04 43.32 -2.51
N SER A 452 26.08 43.72 -3.76
CA SER A 452 24.89 43.83 -4.60
C SER A 452 24.28 42.45 -4.72
N GLY A 453 23.01 42.29 -4.30
CA GLY A 453 22.26 41.05 -4.52
C GLY A 453 22.14 40.79 -6.02
N PHE A 454 22.30 39.55 -6.47
CA PHE A 454 22.08 39.16 -7.85
C PHE A 454 20.79 38.36 -7.97
N ARG A 455 19.77 38.95 -8.62
CA ARG A 455 18.49 38.32 -8.87
C ARG A 455 18.51 37.63 -10.23
N ILE A 456 18.48 36.30 -10.22
CA ILE A 456 18.50 35.46 -11.43
C ILE A 456 17.09 35.35 -12.03
N PHE A 457 16.98 35.50 -13.35
CA PHE A 457 15.74 35.23 -14.10
C PHE A 457 15.66 33.77 -14.51
N ARG A 458 14.58 33.09 -14.14
CA ARG A 458 14.32 31.70 -14.48
C ARG A 458 12.91 31.52 -15.07
N PRO A 459 12.82 31.25 -16.36
CA PRO A 459 13.90 31.13 -17.36
C PRO A 459 14.58 32.48 -17.66
N ALA A 460 15.82 32.41 -18.18
CA ALA A 460 16.51 33.58 -18.68
C ALA A 460 15.68 34.25 -19.80
N LEU A 461 15.67 35.60 -19.84
CA LEU A 461 14.82 36.34 -20.76
C LEU A 461 15.52 36.48 -22.12
N PRO A 462 14.81 36.26 -23.24
CA PRO A 462 15.38 36.50 -24.57
C PRO A 462 15.68 37.98 -24.77
N ALA A 463 16.82 38.27 -25.38
CA ALA A 463 17.26 39.63 -25.66
C ALA A 463 17.80 39.75 -27.08
N ARG A 464 17.81 41.01 -27.58
CA ARG A 464 18.53 41.41 -28.78
C ARG A 464 19.55 42.48 -28.39
N VAL A 465 20.78 42.30 -28.84
CA VAL A 465 21.87 43.20 -28.52
C VAL A 465 22.50 43.71 -29.81
N GLU A 466 22.62 45.04 -29.93
CA GLU A 466 23.35 45.69 -31.03
C GLU A 466 24.79 45.96 -30.57
N MET A 467 25.73 45.38 -31.32
CA MET A 467 27.15 45.52 -31.04
C MET A 467 27.73 46.72 -31.83
N ARG A 468 28.59 47.49 -31.17
CA ARG A 468 29.41 48.55 -31.84
C ARG A 468 30.87 48.40 -31.42
N ALA A 469 31.74 48.35 -32.39
CA ALA A 469 33.19 48.15 -32.14
C ALA A 469 33.49 46.94 -31.20
N GLY A 470 32.76 45.81 -31.36
CA GLY A 470 32.96 44.59 -30.58
C GLY A 470 32.37 44.64 -29.14
N ARG A 471 31.60 45.66 -28.79
CA ARG A 471 30.97 45.80 -27.47
C ARG A 471 29.45 46.00 -27.59
N PRO A 472 28.65 45.52 -26.63
CA PRO A 472 27.22 45.81 -26.54
C PRO A 472 26.99 47.34 -26.43
N ALA A 473 26.10 47.89 -27.27
CA ALA A 473 25.78 49.30 -27.29
C ALA A 473 24.31 49.60 -27.02
N ILE A 474 23.39 48.81 -27.59
CA ILE A 474 21.95 48.94 -27.37
C ILE A 474 21.39 47.54 -27.09
N VAL A 475 20.49 47.45 -26.15
CA VAL A 475 19.83 46.19 -25.76
C VAL A 475 18.32 46.33 -25.84
N TYR A 476 17.68 45.21 -26.21
CA TYR A 476 16.23 45.08 -26.26
C TYR A 476 15.84 43.81 -25.54
N PHE A 477 15.04 43.88 -24.50
CA PHE A 477 14.45 42.74 -23.82
C PHE A 477 13.18 43.17 -23.10
N HIS A 478 12.24 42.24 -22.96
CA HIS A 478 10.96 42.45 -22.29
C HIS A 478 10.18 43.70 -22.73
N GLY A 479 10.31 44.08 -24.03
CA GLY A 479 9.67 45.27 -24.61
C GLY A 479 10.36 46.61 -24.29
N LEU A 480 11.48 46.56 -23.58
CA LEU A 480 12.27 47.75 -23.24
C LEU A 480 13.46 47.89 -24.18
N ARG A 481 13.80 49.16 -24.52
CA ARG A 481 15.03 49.50 -25.20
C ARG A 481 15.96 50.24 -24.22
N GLY A 482 17.21 49.80 -24.10
CA GLY A 482 18.21 50.40 -23.23
C GLY A 482 19.49 50.74 -23.96
N GLU A 483 20.10 51.87 -23.58
CA GLU A 483 21.44 52.26 -24.01
C GLU A 483 22.47 51.75 -22.99
N VAL A 484 23.54 51.10 -23.45
CA VAL A 484 24.58 50.56 -22.58
C VAL A 484 25.56 51.71 -22.25
N LEU A 485 25.65 52.01 -20.95
CA LEU A 485 26.55 53.04 -20.43
C LEU A 485 27.95 52.52 -20.16
N ALA A 486 28.02 51.31 -19.62
CA ALA A 486 29.25 50.58 -19.34
C ALA A 486 29.07 49.08 -19.62
N ALA A 487 30.10 48.43 -20.09
CA ALA A 487 30.11 46.99 -20.37
C ALA A 487 31.41 46.38 -19.85
N SER A 488 31.26 45.32 -19.03
CA SER A 488 32.35 44.47 -18.53
C SER A 488 32.19 43.08 -19.13
N GLY A 489 33.26 42.50 -19.66
CA GLY A 489 33.27 41.23 -20.38
C GLY A 489 33.95 41.34 -21.76
N PRO A 490 33.86 40.35 -22.65
CA PRO A 490 33.20 39.05 -22.38
C PRO A 490 34.00 38.15 -21.44
N TRP A 491 33.28 37.47 -20.55
CA TRP A 491 33.85 36.31 -19.85
C TRP A 491 33.40 35.06 -20.58
N ARG A 492 34.33 34.43 -21.29
CA ARG A 492 34.03 33.23 -22.07
C ARG A 492 34.13 32.01 -21.22
N THR A 493 33.05 31.21 -21.21
CA THR A 493 32.98 29.92 -20.54
C THR A 493 32.48 28.87 -21.51
N SER A 494 33.01 27.64 -21.39
CA SER A 494 32.62 26.51 -22.22
C SER A 494 32.81 25.23 -21.44
N GLY A 495 32.09 24.16 -21.83
CA GLY A 495 32.21 22.86 -21.20
C GLY A 495 31.51 21.77 -22.00
N ASP A 496 31.61 20.54 -21.48
CA ASP A 496 31.00 19.35 -22.03
C ASP A 496 31.38 19.09 -23.51
N TRP A 497 32.55 19.61 -23.95
CA TRP A 497 33.02 19.60 -25.35
C TRP A 497 33.27 18.15 -25.87
N TRP A 498 33.38 17.18 -24.94
CA TRP A 498 33.52 15.75 -25.25
C TRP A 498 32.19 15.04 -25.47
N GLY A 499 31.06 15.66 -25.19
CA GLY A 499 29.71 15.12 -25.29
C GLY A 499 28.90 15.74 -26.43
N LYS A 500 27.66 15.23 -26.61
CA LYS A 500 26.70 15.76 -27.57
C LYS A 500 26.11 17.11 -27.14
N ASP A 501 26.19 17.43 -25.85
CA ASP A 501 25.59 18.61 -25.22
C ASP A 501 26.63 19.69 -24.89
N SER A 502 27.64 19.87 -25.80
CA SER A 502 28.64 20.92 -25.62
C SER A 502 27.99 22.31 -25.51
N TRP A 503 28.56 23.17 -24.70
CA TRP A 503 28.08 24.54 -24.52
C TRP A 503 29.23 25.53 -24.52
N GLN A 504 28.94 26.74 -25.03
CA GLN A 504 29.87 27.86 -25.06
C GLN A 504 29.09 29.16 -24.95
N GLN A 505 29.44 29.98 -24.00
CA GLN A 505 28.77 31.27 -23.79
C GLN A 505 29.75 32.38 -23.44
N ASP A 506 29.43 33.59 -23.89
CA ASP A 506 30.08 34.81 -23.49
C ASP A 506 29.17 35.59 -22.55
N GLU A 507 29.65 35.92 -21.34
CA GLU A 507 28.90 36.68 -20.35
C GLU A 507 29.37 38.12 -20.30
N TRP A 508 28.42 39.01 -20.06
CA TRP A 508 28.63 40.44 -19.97
C TRP A 508 27.84 41.02 -18.81
N ASP A 509 28.44 41.91 -18.02
CA ASP A 509 27.72 42.77 -17.09
C ASP A 509 27.57 44.15 -17.74
N LEU A 510 26.31 44.57 -17.93
CA LEU A 510 25.94 45.76 -18.66
C LEU A 510 25.22 46.74 -17.73
N GLU A 511 25.76 47.94 -17.58
CA GLU A 511 25.02 49.05 -17.00
C GLU A 511 24.17 49.72 -18.10
N ILE A 512 22.84 49.68 -17.89
CA ILE A 512 21.86 50.07 -18.90
C ILE A 512 21.05 51.26 -18.41
N ARG A 513 20.87 52.25 -19.30
CA ARG A 513 19.93 53.36 -19.14
C ARG A 513 18.73 53.13 -20.05
N PHE A 514 17.53 52.97 -19.47
CA PHE A 514 16.30 52.81 -20.23
C PHE A 514 15.72 54.17 -20.64
N ALA A 515 15.39 54.32 -21.93
CA ALA A 515 14.63 55.46 -22.42
C ALA A 515 13.13 55.10 -22.33
N PHE A 516 12.35 55.84 -21.56
CA PHE A 516 10.90 55.75 -21.58
C PHE A 516 10.38 56.29 -22.92
N SER A 517 9.99 55.45 -23.84
CA SER A 517 9.11 55.83 -24.93
C SER A 517 7.67 55.66 -24.44
N GLY A 518 7.02 56.78 -24.15
CA GLY A 518 5.60 56.82 -23.88
C GLY A 518 4.82 56.27 -25.07
N SER A 519 3.76 55.51 -24.77
CA SER A 519 2.71 55.04 -25.69
C SER A 519 3.00 53.76 -26.48
N ARG A 520 2.45 52.64 -25.98
CA ARG A 520 1.32 51.95 -26.64
C ARG A 520 0.79 50.83 -25.75
N ARG A 521 -0.49 50.93 -25.40
CA ARG A 521 -1.32 49.89 -24.83
C ARG A 521 -1.35 48.72 -25.83
N THR A 522 -0.86 47.54 -25.42
CA THR A 522 -1.34 46.29 -25.98
C THR A 522 -1.81 45.41 -24.80
N ALA A 523 -3.07 45.09 -24.85
CA ALA A 523 -3.81 44.34 -23.86
C ALA A 523 -3.38 42.88 -23.87
N ASN A 524 -2.82 42.43 -22.76
CA ASN A 524 -2.91 41.03 -22.34
C ASN A 524 -2.91 41.00 -20.81
N PRO A 525 -4.05 40.62 -20.13
CA PRO A 525 -4.21 40.84 -18.70
C PRO A 525 -3.56 39.78 -17.79
N SER A 526 -2.84 38.83 -18.31
CA SER A 526 -2.32 37.68 -17.53
C SER A 526 -0.84 37.78 -17.12
N LEU A 527 -0.15 38.88 -17.40
CA LEU A 527 1.20 39.13 -16.89
C LEU A 527 1.19 40.45 -16.14
N GLN A 528 0.99 40.40 -14.82
CA GLN A 528 1.23 41.56 -13.98
C GLN A 528 2.71 41.98 -14.11
N PRO A 529 3.02 43.18 -14.59
CA PRO A 529 4.38 43.69 -14.57
C PRO A 529 4.79 43.85 -13.10
N LEU A 530 5.93 43.29 -12.73
CA LEU A 530 6.65 43.69 -11.52
C LEU A 530 6.60 45.23 -11.44
N GLN A 531 6.00 45.74 -10.36
CA GLN A 531 5.80 47.15 -10.11
C GLN A 531 7.15 47.88 -10.12
N LEU A 532 7.58 48.34 -11.31
CA LEU A 532 8.59 49.38 -11.46
C LEU A 532 7.85 50.70 -11.34
N GLN A 533 7.72 51.16 -10.09
CA GLN A 533 7.18 52.49 -9.80
C GLN A 533 8.02 53.57 -10.50
N GLN A 534 7.31 54.37 -11.26
CA GLN A 534 7.75 55.59 -11.97
C GLN A 534 8.68 56.46 -11.13
N ARG A 535 9.92 56.68 -11.61
CA ARG A 535 10.70 57.94 -11.39
C ARG A 535 12.00 57.90 -12.20
N GLY A 536 12.11 58.75 -13.24
CA GLY A 536 13.38 59.12 -13.90
C GLY A 536 14.00 58.06 -14.82
N PRO A 537 15.06 58.35 -15.56
CA PRO A 537 15.77 57.36 -16.35
C PRO A 537 16.38 56.33 -15.42
N GLN A 538 15.75 55.13 -15.36
CA GLN A 538 16.25 54.09 -14.49
C GLN A 538 17.52 53.49 -15.06
N ARG A 539 18.59 53.53 -14.27
CA ARG A 539 19.82 52.78 -14.51
C ARG A 539 19.73 51.45 -13.77
N GLY A 540 20.21 50.40 -14.40
CA GLY A 540 20.31 49.10 -13.78
C GLY A 540 21.49 48.30 -14.32
N LEU A 541 22.09 47.49 -13.47
CA LEU A 541 23.18 46.61 -13.85
C LEU A 541 22.61 45.22 -14.10
N TYR A 542 22.83 44.70 -15.30
CA TYR A 542 22.27 43.42 -15.73
C TYR A 542 23.36 42.49 -16.25
N ARG A 543 23.21 41.18 -15.99
CA ARG A 543 24.04 40.15 -16.61
C ARG A 543 23.37 39.61 -17.86
N PHE A 544 24.08 39.72 -18.98
CA PHE A 544 23.71 39.14 -20.27
C PHE A 544 24.64 37.99 -20.60
N SER A 545 24.12 36.98 -21.32
CA SER A 545 24.91 35.92 -21.90
C SER A 545 24.57 35.76 -23.38
N TYR A 546 25.60 35.52 -24.17
CA TYR A 546 25.48 35.15 -25.58
C TYR A 546 25.82 33.67 -25.71
N ASP A 547 24.85 32.86 -26.15
CA ASP A 547 25.07 31.44 -26.46
C ASP A 547 25.67 31.37 -27.87
N GLU A 548 26.94 30.99 -27.97
CA GLU A 548 27.68 30.94 -29.24
C GLU A 548 27.15 29.83 -30.18
N ILE A 549 26.61 28.72 -29.62
CA ILE A 549 26.11 27.62 -30.40
C ILE A 549 24.72 27.93 -30.97
N ARG A 550 23.83 28.45 -30.11
CA ARG A 550 22.47 28.84 -30.52
C ARG A 550 22.38 30.21 -31.13
N ARG A 551 23.43 31.04 -31.02
CA ARG A 551 23.50 32.42 -31.49
C ARG A 551 22.39 33.30 -30.94
N VAL A 552 22.09 33.17 -29.65
CA VAL A 552 21.04 33.95 -28.99
C VAL A 552 21.58 34.68 -27.78
N TRP A 553 21.05 35.90 -27.57
CA TRP A 553 21.30 36.68 -26.37
C TRP A 553 20.22 36.42 -25.33
N LEU A 554 20.64 36.29 -24.08
CA LEU A 554 19.77 36.07 -22.94
C LEU A 554 20.15 37.03 -21.80
N VAL A 555 19.15 37.56 -21.08
CA VAL A 555 19.35 38.27 -19.82
C VAL A 555 19.26 37.26 -18.68
N ARG A 556 20.35 37.09 -17.95
CA ARG A 556 20.45 36.13 -16.85
C ARG A 556 19.90 36.64 -15.54
N GLY A 557 20.02 37.96 -15.30
CA GLY A 557 19.57 38.56 -14.06
C GLY A 557 19.91 40.01 -13.94
N VAL A 558 19.57 40.59 -12.81
CA VAL A 558 19.81 41.99 -12.45
C VAL A 558 20.51 42.05 -11.10
N TYR A 559 21.42 43.02 -10.97
CA TYR A 559 22.06 43.33 -9.69
C TYR A 559 21.22 44.39 -8.97
N ASP A 560 20.89 44.16 -7.72
CA ASP A 560 20.12 45.06 -6.85
C ASP A 560 21.04 46.13 -6.20
#